data_a409199dc685487f6d55743998539e4e
#
_entry.id   a409199dc685487f6d55743998539e4e
#
_cell.length_a   1.000
_cell.length_b   1.000
_cell.length_c   1.000
_cell.angle_alpha   90.00
_cell.angle_beta   90.00
_cell.angle_gamma   90.00
#
_symmetry.space_group_name_H-M   'P 1'
#
loop_
_entity.id
_entity.type
_entity.pdbx_description
1 polymer ?
#
loop_
_entity_poly.entity_id
_entity_poly.type
_entity_poly.pdbx_seq_one_letter_code
_entity_poly.pdbx_strand_id
1 'polypeptide(L)'
;MAAPRVTLDTDMPRSVAVTYDYLCPFARNAHEAVVAALRDGSDLEVRFVPFSLEQAHVEEGQPPVWETPVEQLRRGVRALSYGLAVRDEFPESFFDFHLAAFAARHDHGQKFETDVLDDVVASVGLDVEAVRKVVETGRPLEALAAEHTEAVDRWSVFGVPTFIDGDEAVFIRFMERGRVDDLERALDLLGWNRLNEFKRTTIPR
;
A
#
# COMPACT_ATOMS: atom_id res chain seq x y z
N MET A 1 36.15 -25.35 5.91
CA MET A 1 36.17 -24.20 5.01
C MET A 1 34.95 -23.36 5.36
N ALA A 2 35.15 -22.15 5.92
CA ALA A 2 34.06 -21.23 6.22
C ALA A 2 33.60 -20.58 4.92
N ALA A 3 32.29 -20.54 4.67
CA ALA A 3 31.71 -19.83 3.54
C ALA A 3 32.04 -18.33 3.65
N PRO A 4 32.31 -17.64 2.54
CA PRO A 4 32.57 -16.21 2.56
C PRO A 4 31.31 -15.50 3.10
N ARG A 5 31.50 -14.66 4.13
CA ARG A 5 30.49 -13.66 4.51
C ARG A 5 30.39 -12.67 3.33
N VAL A 6 29.24 -12.66 2.67
CA VAL A 6 28.88 -11.55 1.80
C VAL A 6 28.71 -10.34 2.70
N THR A 7 29.70 -9.45 2.68
CA THR A 7 29.52 -8.09 3.21
C THR A 7 28.56 -7.40 2.27
N LEU A 8 27.32 -7.23 2.71
CA LEU A 8 26.40 -6.31 2.05
C LEU A 8 27.04 -4.91 2.12
N ASP A 9 27.11 -4.28 0.97
CA ASP A 9 27.56 -2.88 0.84
C ASP A 9 26.53 -2.03 1.60
N THR A 10 26.92 -1.53 2.77
CA THR A 10 26.03 -0.85 3.73
C THR A 10 25.80 0.63 3.38
N ASP A 11 26.23 1.07 2.21
CA ASP A 11 26.18 2.49 1.81
C ASP A 11 25.03 2.83 0.83
N MET A 12 24.23 1.85 0.42
CA MET A 12 23.05 2.10 -0.43
C MET A 12 21.77 1.96 0.38
N PRO A 13 20.83 2.90 0.24
CA PRO A 13 19.53 2.78 0.89
C PRO A 13 18.84 1.48 0.44
N ARG A 14 18.20 0.79 1.37
CA ARG A 14 17.42 -0.41 1.05
C ARG A 14 16.15 0.00 0.32
N SER A 15 15.97 -0.45 -0.92
CA SER A 15 14.77 -0.19 -1.70
C SER A 15 13.77 -1.34 -1.52
N VAL A 16 12.54 -1.02 -1.12
CA VAL A 16 11.47 -1.98 -0.90
C VAL A 16 10.15 -1.44 -1.44
N ALA A 17 9.33 -2.32 -2.03
CA ALA A 17 7.95 -1.95 -2.32
C ALA A 17 7.02 -2.54 -1.25
N VAL A 18 5.93 -1.84 -0.95
CA VAL A 18 4.89 -2.33 -0.03
C VAL A 18 3.51 -2.10 -0.63
N THR A 19 2.71 -3.17 -0.66
CA THR A 19 1.38 -3.13 -1.26
C THR A 19 0.33 -2.66 -0.26
N TYR A 20 -0.68 -1.92 -0.75
CA TYR A 20 -1.76 -1.42 0.08
C TYR A 20 -3.14 -1.43 -0.60
N ASP A 21 -4.16 -1.51 0.24
CA ASP A 21 -5.55 -1.14 -0.05
C ASP A 21 -6.10 -0.46 1.20
N TYR A 22 -6.76 0.68 1.03
CA TYR A 22 -7.33 1.43 2.15
C TYR A 22 -8.44 0.69 2.89
N LEU A 23 -8.99 -0.38 2.30
CA LEU A 23 -9.97 -1.25 2.97
C LEU A 23 -9.34 -2.23 3.97
N CYS A 24 -8.02 -2.42 3.95
CA CYS A 24 -7.34 -3.40 4.76
C CYS A 24 -6.78 -2.81 6.07
N PRO A 25 -7.24 -3.27 7.26
CA PRO A 25 -6.72 -2.79 8.54
C PRO A 25 -5.27 -3.21 8.80
N PHE A 26 -4.82 -4.34 8.24
CA PHE A 26 -3.44 -4.80 8.39
C PHE A 26 -2.48 -3.99 7.53
N ALA A 27 -2.92 -3.59 6.32
CA ALA A 27 -2.17 -2.65 5.49
C ALA A 27 -2.02 -1.30 6.20
N ARG A 28 -3.10 -0.76 6.79
CA ARG A 28 -3.03 0.44 7.63
C ARG A 28 -1.91 0.34 8.67
N ASN A 29 -1.91 -0.72 9.49
CA ASN A 29 -0.95 -0.88 10.58
C ASN A 29 0.51 -0.89 10.06
N ALA A 30 0.76 -1.59 8.96
CA ALA A 30 2.07 -1.64 8.33
C ALA A 30 2.49 -0.29 7.73
N HIS A 31 1.58 0.38 7.03
CA HIS A 31 1.86 1.66 6.38
C HIS A 31 2.07 2.79 7.39
N GLU A 32 1.40 2.78 8.54
CA GLU A 32 1.70 3.67 9.65
C GLU A 32 3.14 3.46 10.16
N ALA A 33 3.62 2.20 10.27
CA ALA A 33 4.98 1.90 10.65
C ALA A 33 6.00 2.36 9.59
N VAL A 34 5.69 2.13 8.30
CA VAL A 34 6.54 2.57 7.19
C VAL A 34 6.68 4.09 7.17
N VAL A 35 5.56 4.83 7.24
CA VAL A 35 5.57 6.30 7.23
C VAL A 35 6.26 6.84 8.47
N ALA A 36 6.08 6.23 9.64
CA ALA A 36 6.79 6.62 10.86
C ALA A 36 8.30 6.45 10.70
N ALA A 37 8.78 5.31 10.20
CA ALA A 37 10.20 5.07 9.95
C ALA A 37 10.80 6.10 8.97
N LEU A 38 10.08 6.40 7.86
CA LEU A 38 10.54 7.38 6.88
C LEU A 38 10.62 8.80 7.45
N ARG A 39 9.66 9.19 8.30
CA ARG A 39 9.65 10.50 8.99
C ARG A 39 10.75 10.61 10.04
N ASP A 40 11.13 9.49 10.65
CA ASP A 40 12.25 9.42 11.62
C ASP A 40 13.62 9.36 10.94
N GLY A 41 13.68 9.45 9.59
CA GLY A 41 14.93 9.51 8.83
C GLY A 41 15.55 8.14 8.54
N SER A 42 14.74 7.09 8.45
CA SER A 42 15.21 5.77 7.98
C SER A 42 15.78 5.85 6.57
N ASP A 43 16.87 5.14 6.31
CA ASP A 43 17.53 5.03 5.00
C ASP A 43 16.76 4.11 4.01
N LEU A 44 15.46 3.91 4.24
CA LEU A 44 14.61 3.13 3.35
C LEU A 44 14.11 3.96 2.18
N GLU A 45 14.24 3.42 0.97
CA GLU A 45 13.49 3.88 -0.20
C GLU A 45 12.24 3.01 -0.37
N VAL A 46 11.05 3.59 -0.22
CA VAL A 46 9.81 2.82 -0.24
C VAL A 46 8.93 3.20 -1.42
N ARG A 47 8.60 2.22 -2.26
CA ARG A 47 7.57 2.33 -3.29
C ARG A 47 6.23 1.83 -2.72
N PHE A 48 5.23 2.71 -2.69
CA PHE A 48 3.87 2.39 -2.27
C PHE A 48 3.08 1.87 -3.46
N VAL A 49 2.74 0.57 -3.46
CA VAL A 49 2.11 -0.13 -4.59
C VAL A 49 0.63 -0.36 -4.29
N PRO A 50 -0.29 0.23 -5.06
CA PRO A 50 -1.72 -0.03 -4.89
C PRO A 50 -2.04 -1.47 -5.31
N PHE A 51 -2.86 -2.13 -4.49
CA PHE A 51 -3.36 -3.47 -4.78
C PHE A 51 -4.84 -3.55 -4.41
N SER A 52 -5.72 -3.64 -5.39
CA SER A 52 -7.15 -3.66 -5.14
C SER A 52 -7.62 -5.02 -4.61
N LEU A 53 -8.10 -5.05 -3.37
CA LEU A 53 -8.78 -6.23 -2.81
C LEU A 53 -10.12 -6.50 -3.52
N GLU A 54 -10.77 -5.46 -4.05
CA GLU A 54 -11.99 -5.63 -4.83
C GLU A 54 -11.70 -6.34 -6.16
N GLN A 55 -10.53 -6.09 -6.79
CA GLN A 55 -10.08 -6.84 -7.97
C GLN A 55 -9.73 -8.28 -7.63
N ALA A 56 -9.04 -8.51 -6.53
CA ALA A 56 -8.65 -9.84 -6.09
C ALA A 56 -9.85 -10.78 -5.81
N HIS A 57 -11.05 -10.21 -5.67
CA HIS A 57 -12.31 -10.95 -5.47
C HIS A 57 -13.25 -10.91 -6.69
N VAL A 58 -12.77 -10.44 -7.83
CA VAL A 58 -13.53 -10.50 -9.09
C VAL A 58 -13.61 -11.95 -9.56
N GLU A 59 -14.81 -12.42 -9.90
CA GLU A 59 -15.00 -13.77 -10.44
C GLU A 59 -14.38 -13.89 -11.84
N GLU A 60 -13.90 -15.08 -12.16
CA GLU A 60 -13.32 -15.36 -13.47
C GLU A 60 -14.30 -15.02 -14.61
N GLY A 61 -13.81 -14.30 -15.61
CA GLY A 61 -14.62 -13.87 -16.77
C GLY A 61 -15.41 -12.56 -16.56
N GLN A 62 -15.37 -11.96 -15.37
CA GLN A 62 -15.90 -10.63 -15.15
C GLN A 62 -14.87 -9.55 -15.51
N PRO A 63 -15.33 -8.37 -15.98
CA PRO A 63 -14.42 -7.28 -16.31
C PRO A 63 -13.66 -6.80 -15.06
N PRO A 64 -12.40 -6.36 -15.22
CA PRO A 64 -11.63 -5.78 -14.12
C PRO A 64 -12.31 -4.54 -13.52
N VAL A 65 -12.07 -4.30 -12.23
CA VAL A 65 -12.72 -3.18 -11.50
C VAL A 65 -12.33 -1.81 -12.05
N TRP A 66 -11.19 -1.67 -12.69
CA TRP A 66 -10.71 -0.42 -13.31
C TRP A 66 -11.31 -0.14 -14.69
N GLU A 67 -12.04 -1.06 -15.29
CA GLU A 67 -12.84 -0.81 -16.49
C GLU A 67 -14.21 -0.18 -16.19
N THR A 68 -14.53 -0.01 -14.89
CA THR A 68 -15.74 0.67 -14.44
C THR A 68 -15.59 2.19 -14.64
N PRO A 69 -16.62 2.88 -15.17
CA PRO A 69 -16.60 4.36 -15.26
C PRO A 69 -16.31 5.01 -13.90
N VAL A 70 -15.56 6.14 -13.92
CA VAL A 70 -15.10 6.82 -12.71
C VAL A 70 -16.24 7.15 -11.73
N GLU A 71 -17.41 7.50 -12.27
CA GLU A 71 -18.60 7.85 -11.47
C GLU A 71 -19.21 6.63 -10.75
N GLN A 72 -18.90 5.42 -11.21
CA GLN A 72 -19.47 4.15 -10.72
C GLN A 72 -18.45 3.31 -9.96
N LEU A 73 -17.26 3.83 -9.69
CA LEU A 73 -16.20 3.10 -8.99
C LEU A 73 -16.66 2.57 -7.64
N ARG A 74 -16.30 1.33 -7.36
CA ARG A 74 -16.42 0.75 -6.02
C ARG A 74 -15.57 1.55 -5.03
N ARG A 75 -15.93 1.51 -3.77
CA ARG A 75 -15.33 2.34 -2.72
C ARG A 75 -13.83 2.17 -2.57
N GLY A 76 -13.33 0.94 -2.61
CA GLY A 76 -11.90 0.67 -2.52
C GLY A 76 -11.13 1.22 -3.72
N VAL A 77 -11.64 0.96 -4.92
CA VAL A 77 -11.05 1.47 -6.17
C VAL A 77 -11.05 3.00 -6.21
N ARG A 78 -12.16 3.63 -5.78
CA ARG A 78 -12.26 5.10 -5.68
C ARG A 78 -11.21 5.65 -4.72
N ALA A 79 -11.06 5.07 -3.53
CA ALA A 79 -10.05 5.50 -2.57
C ALA A 79 -8.62 5.33 -3.11
N LEU A 80 -8.33 4.20 -3.78
CA LEU A 80 -7.05 3.99 -4.44
C LEU A 80 -6.80 5.01 -5.55
N SER A 81 -7.82 5.38 -6.34
CA SER A 81 -7.70 6.40 -7.39
C SER A 81 -7.34 7.77 -6.82
N TYR A 82 -7.96 8.18 -5.70
CA TYR A 82 -7.59 9.41 -4.99
C TYR A 82 -6.17 9.33 -4.44
N GLY A 83 -5.80 8.20 -3.80
CA GLY A 83 -4.45 7.98 -3.30
C GLY A 83 -3.38 8.06 -4.37
N LEU A 84 -3.65 7.48 -5.55
CA LEU A 84 -2.76 7.57 -6.71
C LEU A 84 -2.69 8.97 -7.29
N ALA A 85 -3.81 9.68 -7.38
CA ALA A 85 -3.82 11.07 -7.80
C ALA A 85 -2.93 11.94 -6.90
N VAL A 86 -3.00 11.73 -5.58
CA VAL A 86 -2.16 12.47 -4.62
C VAL A 86 -0.71 12.00 -4.69
N ARG A 87 -0.45 10.70 -4.75
CA ARG A 87 0.93 10.16 -4.85
C ARG A 87 1.69 10.73 -6.05
N ASP A 88 1.03 10.79 -7.19
CA ASP A 88 1.69 11.05 -8.47
C ASP A 88 1.75 12.54 -8.82
N GLU A 89 0.78 13.35 -8.37
CA GLU A 89 0.70 14.77 -8.71
C GLU A 89 0.96 15.72 -7.52
N PHE A 90 0.84 15.22 -6.27
CA PHE A 90 1.03 15.99 -5.04
C PHE A 90 1.91 15.22 -4.02
N PRO A 91 3.11 14.75 -4.42
CA PRO A 91 3.92 13.80 -3.64
C PRO A 91 4.28 14.30 -2.24
N GLU A 92 4.43 15.61 -2.05
CA GLU A 92 4.73 16.23 -0.74
C GLU A 92 3.62 15.96 0.30
N SER A 93 2.38 15.81 -0.16
CA SER A 93 1.21 15.58 0.71
C SER A 93 0.81 14.10 0.78
N PHE A 94 1.51 13.22 0.07
CA PHE A 94 1.08 11.82 -0.05
C PHE A 94 1.02 11.12 1.30
N PHE A 95 2.03 11.25 2.15
CA PHE A 95 2.04 10.58 3.45
C PHE A 95 0.91 11.05 4.36
N ASP A 96 0.62 12.35 4.37
CA ASP A 96 -0.48 12.88 5.17
C ASP A 96 -1.83 12.40 4.65
N PHE A 97 -2.06 12.46 3.34
CA PHE A 97 -3.26 11.90 2.72
C PHE A 97 -3.40 10.40 2.98
N HIS A 98 -2.33 9.64 2.82
CA HIS A 98 -2.31 8.20 2.96
C HIS A 98 -2.74 7.75 4.37
N LEU A 99 -2.19 8.40 5.40
CA LEU A 99 -2.57 8.14 6.79
C LEU A 99 -4.00 8.62 7.09
N ALA A 100 -4.40 9.79 6.57
CA ALA A 100 -5.75 10.32 6.76
C ALA A 100 -6.82 9.43 6.11
N ALA A 101 -6.56 8.89 4.91
CA ALA A 101 -7.45 7.95 4.24
C ALA A 101 -7.64 6.66 5.06
N PHE A 102 -6.55 6.09 5.57
CA PHE A 102 -6.66 4.94 6.47
C PHE A 102 -7.43 5.28 7.77
N ALA A 103 -7.20 6.46 8.36
CA ALA A 103 -7.90 6.91 9.56
C ALA A 103 -9.40 7.09 9.29
N ALA A 104 -9.77 7.72 8.18
CA ALA A 104 -11.17 7.90 7.77
C ALA A 104 -11.91 6.54 7.76
N ARG A 105 -11.30 5.53 7.18
CA ARG A 105 -11.89 4.19 7.10
C ARG A 105 -11.92 3.45 8.43
N HIS A 106 -10.79 3.40 9.14
CA HIS A 106 -10.59 2.46 10.24
C HIS A 106 -10.75 3.08 11.63
N ASP A 107 -10.55 4.39 11.79
CA ASP A 107 -10.77 5.08 13.06
C ASP A 107 -12.17 5.70 13.12
N HIS A 108 -12.63 6.24 11.97
CA HIS A 108 -13.91 6.94 11.91
C HIS A 108 -15.04 6.11 11.26
N GLY A 109 -14.74 4.91 10.76
CA GLY A 109 -15.72 3.99 10.17
C GLY A 109 -16.37 4.52 8.89
N GLN A 110 -15.77 5.53 8.26
CA GLN A 110 -16.32 6.18 7.08
C GLN A 110 -16.27 5.24 5.87
N LYS A 111 -17.23 5.42 4.96
CA LYS A 111 -17.26 4.72 3.68
C LYS A 111 -16.71 5.67 2.63
N PHE A 112 -15.84 5.18 1.75
CA PHE A 112 -15.21 5.98 0.72
C PHE A 112 -16.18 6.40 -0.40
N GLU A 113 -17.17 7.24 -0.04
CA GLU A 113 -17.93 8.04 -0.99
C GLU A 113 -17.10 9.26 -1.40
N THR A 114 -17.49 9.95 -2.47
CA THR A 114 -16.72 11.07 -3.01
C THR A 114 -16.54 12.20 -2.00
N ASP A 115 -17.59 12.57 -1.30
CA ASP A 115 -17.58 13.61 -0.26
C ASP A 115 -16.61 13.30 0.87
N VAL A 116 -16.55 12.06 1.32
CA VAL A 116 -15.60 11.63 2.36
C VAL A 116 -14.14 11.74 1.87
N LEU A 117 -13.85 11.36 0.62
CA LEU A 117 -12.52 11.51 0.06
C LEU A 117 -12.12 12.96 -0.16
N ASP A 118 -13.08 13.80 -0.54
CA ASP A 118 -12.88 15.25 -0.63
C ASP A 118 -12.54 15.85 0.74
N ASP A 119 -13.24 15.43 1.80
CA ASP A 119 -12.92 15.84 3.17
C ASP A 119 -11.51 15.40 3.58
N VAL A 120 -11.09 14.20 3.18
CA VAL A 120 -9.72 13.71 3.42
C VAL A 120 -8.71 14.60 2.67
N VAL A 121 -8.94 14.90 1.40
CA VAL A 121 -8.08 15.79 0.59
C VAL A 121 -7.98 17.18 1.26
N ALA A 122 -9.12 17.77 1.63
CA ALA A 122 -9.16 19.08 2.27
C ALA A 122 -8.44 19.09 3.62
N SER A 123 -8.56 17.98 4.41
CA SER A 123 -7.95 17.86 5.73
C SER A 123 -6.43 17.93 5.72
N VAL A 124 -5.81 17.59 4.59
CA VAL A 124 -4.35 17.66 4.39
C VAL A 124 -3.90 18.89 3.59
N GLY A 125 -4.81 19.86 3.42
CA GLY A 125 -4.51 21.14 2.82
C GLY A 125 -4.43 21.15 1.28
N LEU A 126 -4.88 20.08 0.63
CA LEU A 126 -4.93 20.01 -0.84
C LEU A 126 -6.21 20.64 -1.40
N ASP A 127 -6.09 21.16 -2.62
CA ASP A 127 -7.24 21.62 -3.39
C ASP A 127 -8.03 20.42 -3.92
N VAL A 128 -9.27 20.28 -3.43
CA VAL A 128 -10.19 19.19 -3.79
C VAL A 128 -10.45 19.14 -5.29
N GLU A 129 -10.68 20.29 -5.91
CA GLU A 129 -10.97 20.36 -7.35
C GLU A 129 -9.74 19.96 -8.19
N ALA A 130 -8.54 20.29 -7.73
CA ALA A 130 -7.30 19.88 -8.39
C ALA A 130 -7.15 18.34 -8.35
N VAL A 131 -7.36 17.72 -7.19
CA VAL A 131 -7.29 16.25 -7.05
C VAL A 131 -8.38 15.57 -7.87
N ARG A 132 -9.62 16.06 -7.81
CA ARG A 132 -10.74 15.52 -8.61
C ARG A 132 -10.43 15.53 -10.11
N LYS A 133 -9.89 16.64 -10.62
CA LYS A 133 -9.48 16.73 -12.04
C LYS A 133 -8.48 15.64 -12.42
N VAL A 134 -7.54 15.31 -11.53
CA VAL A 134 -6.60 14.22 -11.79
C VAL A 134 -7.34 12.88 -11.83
N VAL A 135 -8.23 12.61 -10.88
CA VAL A 135 -9.03 11.38 -10.84
C VAL A 135 -9.89 11.23 -12.11
N GLU A 136 -10.54 12.31 -12.55
CA GLU A 136 -11.39 12.35 -13.75
C GLU A 136 -10.62 12.07 -15.06
N THR A 137 -9.30 12.24 -15.07
CA THR A 137 -8.48 11.89 -16.25
C THR A 137 -8.44 10.39 -16.53
N GLY A 138 -8.80 9.54 -15.54
CA GLY A 138 -8.63 8.09 -15.63
C GLY A 138 -7.20 7.59 -15.42
N ARG A 139 -6.17 8.47 -15.44
CA ARG A 139 -4.76 8.06 -15.22
C ARG A 139 -4.53 7.28 -13.93
N PRO A 140 -5.14 7.64 -12.77
CA PRO A 140 -5.02 6.84 -11.56
C PRO A 140 -5.56 5.41 -11.70
N LEU A 141 -6.60 5.19 -12.49
CA LEU A 141 -7.11 3.85 -12.76
C LEU A 141 -6.18 3.03 -13.68
N GLU A 142 -5.57 3.69 -14.66
CA GLU A 142 -4.55 3.07 -15.51
C GLU A 142 -3.32 2.66 -14.68
N ALA A 143 -2.87 3.52 -13.77
CA ALA A 143 -1.78 3.22 -12.84
C ALA A 143 -2.15 2.07 -11.90
N LEU A 144 -3.37 2.07 -11.33
CA LEU A 144 -3.87 0.97 -10.49
C LEU A 144 -3.85 -0.35 -11.26
N ALA A 145 -4.36 -0.36 -12.50
CA ALA A 145 -4.40 -1.56 -13.34
C ALA A 145 -2.99 -2.10 -13.59
N ALA A 146 -2.06 -1.23 -13.98
CA ALA A 146 -0.69 -1.61 -14.30
C ALA A 146 0.05 -2.15 -13.05
N GLU A 147 0.02 -1.42 -11.94
CA GLU A 147 0.77 -1.78 -10.73
C GLU A 147 0.17 -3.01 -10.02
N HIS A 148 -1.15 -3.14 -9.99
CA HIS A 148 -1.82 -4.34 -9.46
C HIS A 148 -1.46 -5.57 -10.28
N THR A 149 -1.55 -5.47 -11.62
CA THR A 149 -1.24 -6.58 -12.52
C THR A 149 0.23 -6.97 -12.43
N GLU A 150 1.15 -5.99 -12.41
CA GLU A 150 2.57 -6.26 -12.18
C GLU A 150 2.80 -7.02 -10.87
N ALA A 151 2.16 -6.59 -9.78
CA ALA A 151 2.30 -7.24 -8.47
C ALA A 151 1.83 -8.70 -8.49
N VAL A 152 0.73 -8.99 -9.20
CA VAL A 152 0.22 -10.36 -9.35
C VAL A 152 1.13 -11.20 -10.25
N ASP A 153 1.46 -10.69 -11.44
CA ASP A 153 2.14 -11.47 -12.47
C ASP A 153 3.61 -11.75 -12.10
N ARG A 154 4.29 -10.77 -11.53
CA ARG A 154 5.71 -10.90 -11.22
C ARG A 154 5.99 -11.54 -9.87
N TRP A 155 5.21 -11.21 -8.86
CA TRP A 155 5.48 -11.64 -7.47
C TRP A 155 4.36 -12.51 -6.87
N SER A 156 3.31 -12.83 -7.64
CA SER A 156 2.17 -13.61 -7.17
C SER A 156 1.51 -13.01 -5.91
N VAL A 157 1.45 -11.68 -5.83
CA VAL A 157 0.80 -10.99 -4.72
C VAL A 157 -0.68 -11.34 -4.68
N PHE A 158 -1.17 -11.76 -3.52
CA PHE A 158 -2.55 -12.16 -3.31
C PHE A 158 -3.28 -11.34 -2.23
N GLY A 159 -2.58 -10.42 -1.59
CA GLY A 159 -3.15 -9.60 -0.51
C GLY A 159 -2.19 -8.52 -0.02
N VAL A 160 -2.67 -7.75 0.96
CA VAL A 160 -1.96 -6.60 1.51
C VAL A 160 -1.90 -6.64 3.04
N PRO A 161 -0.81 -6.17 3.67
CA PRO A 161 0.41 -5.67 3.04
C PRO A 161 1.32 -6.82 2.59
N THR A 162 1.92 -6.70 1.42
CA THR A 162 3.01 -7.54 0.92
C THR A 162 4.24 -6.65 0.73
N PHE A 163 5.36 -7.04 1.30
CA PHE A 163 6.65 -6.40 1.14
C PHE A 163 7.42 -7.09 0.03
N ILE A 164 8.03 -6.30 -0.87
CA ILE A 164 8.72 -6.79 -2.07
C ILE A 164 10.13 -6.20 -2.09
N ASP A 165 11.14 -7.03 -2.22
CA ASP A 165 12.55 -6.66 -2.34
C ASP A 165 13.18 -7.49 -3.46
N GLY A 166 13.52 -6.86 -4.59
CA GLY A 166 13.99 -7.56 -5.78
C GLY A 166 12.95 -8.56 -6.31
N ASP A 167 13.28 -9.84 -6.26
CA ASP A 167 12.41 -10.93 -6.72
C ASP A 167 11.68 -11.64 -5.56
N GLU A 168 11.93 -11.23 -4.32
CA GLU A 168 11.30 -11.79 -3.13
C GLU A 168 10.08 -10.97 -2.71
N ALA A 169 9.01 -11.65 -2.30
CA ALA A 169 7.79 -11.02 -1.81
C ALA A 169 7.24 -11.78 -0.60
N VAL A 170 6.91 -11.06 0.47
CA VAL A 170 6.42 -11.66 1.72
C VAL A 170 5.16 -10.93 2.20
N PHE A 171 4.05 -11.68 2.32
CA PHE A 171 2.82 -11.17 2.90
C PHE A 171 2.86 -11.28 4.43
N ILE A 172 2.71 -10.14 5.13
CA ILE A 172 2.79 -10.10 6.60
C ILE A 172 1.65 -9.25 7.17
N ARG A 173 0.82 -9.81 8.03
CA ARG A 173 -0.22 -9.07 8.75
C ARG A 173 0.37 -8.38 9.98
N PHE A 174 0.44 -7.06 9.96
CA PHE A 174 0.77 -6.27 11.15
C PHE A 174 -0.44 -6.20 12.07
N MET A 175 -0.29 -6.70 13.29
CA MET A 175 -1.39 -6.75 14.27
C MET A 175 -1.51 -5.47 15.08
N GLU A 176 -0.42 -4.70 15.22
CA GLU A 176 -0.37 -3.43 15.93
C GLU A 176 -0.01 -2.28 14.99
N ARG A 177 -0.48 -1.08 15.35
CA ARG A 177 -0.30 0.14 14.55
C ARG A 177 1.08 0.74 14.76
N GLY A 178 1.70 1.25 13.68
CA GLY A 178 2.86 2.12 13.74
C GLY A 178 4.10 1.53 14.43
N ARG A 179 4.21 0.20 14.49
CA ARG A 179 5.33 -0.48 15.13
C ARG A 179 6.51 -0.60 14.16
N VAL A 180 7.45 0.34 14.29
CA VAL A 180 8.67 0.37 13.46
C VAL A 180 9.53 -0.88 13.69
N ASP A 181 9.59 -1.40 14.92
CA ASP A 181 10.30 -2.65 15.23
C ASP A 181 9.69 -3.89 14.53
N ASP A 182 8.39 -3.89 14.25
CA ASP A 182 7.76 -4.93 13.44
C ASP A 182 8.09 -4.77 11.95
N LEU A 183 8.26 -3.52 11.47
CA LEU A 183 8.74 -3.26 10.10
C LEU A 183 10.15 -3.80 9.90
N GLU A 184 11.08 -3.54 10.81
CA GLU A 184 12.45 -4.07 10.75
C GLU A 184 12.46 -5.59 10.65
N ARG A 185 11.63 -6.28 11.46
CA ARG A 185 11.48 -7.75 11.40
C ARG A 185 10.89 -8.24 10.09
N ALA A 186 9.90 -7.51 9.54
CA ALA A 186 9.32 -7.83 8.23
C ALA A 186 10.37 -7.76 7.12
N LEU A 187 11.21 -6.71 7.16
CA LEU A 187 12.31 -6.55 6.22
C LEU A 187 13.37 -7.65 6.36
N ASP A 188 13.67 -8.08 7.59
CA ASP A 188 14.58 -9.22 7.82
C ASP A 188 14.04 -10.51 7.22
N LEU A 189 12.71 -10.75 7.29
CA LEU A 189 12.09 -11.94 6.72
C LEU A 189 12.20 -12.02 5.19
N LEU A 190 12.25 -10.89 4.49
CA LEU A 190 12.48 -10.88 3.04
C LEU A 190 13.80 -11.55 2.64
N GLY A 191 14.83 -11.46 3.48
CA GLY A 191 16.10 -12.14 3.27
C GLY A 191 16.12 -13.64 3.62
N TRP A 192 15.00 -14.18 4.17
CA TRP A 192 14.92 -15.57 4.66
C TRP A 192 14.06 -16.43 3.73
N ASN A 193 14.46 -16.58 2.48
CA ASN A 193 13.73 -17.32 1.45
C ASN A 193 13.54 -18.83 1.72
N ARG A 194 14.05 -19.32 2.84
CA ARG A 194 13.85 -20.72 3.30
C ARG A 194 12.61 -20.89 4.19
N LEU A 195 11.94 -19.78 4.56
CA LEU A 195 10.69 -19.80 5.34
C LEU A 195 9.54 -19.39 4.41
N ASN A 196 8.68 -20.34 4.09
CA ASN A 196 7.55 -20.08 3.21
C ASN A 196 6.30 -19.62 3.98
N GLU A 197 6.01 -20.23 5.13
CA GLU A 197 4.84 -19.89 5.93
C GLU A 197 5.17 -19.82 7.42
N PHE A 198 4.73 -18.72 8.05
CA PHE A 198 4.70 -18.55 9.49
C PHE A 198 3.32 -18.08 9.92
N LYS A 199 2.61 -18.93 10.66
CA LYS A 199 1.25 -18.63 11.12
C LYS A 199 1.12 -18.89 12.62
N ARG A 200 0.67 -17.87 13.37
CA ARG A 200 0.35 -18.07 14.78
C ARG A 200 -0.91 -18.91 14.91
N THR A 201 -0.89 -19.91 15.81
CA THR A 201 -2.05 -20.76 16.12
C THR A 201 -3.12 -20.01 16.90
N THR A 202 -2.71 -18.97 17.64
CA THR A 202 -3.62 -18.05 18.34
C THR A 202 -3.31 -16.62 17.91
N ILE A 203 -4.30 -15.92 17.37
CA ILE A 203 -4.16 -14.51 16.97
C ILE A 203 -4.12 -13.65 18.24
N PRO A 204 -3.10 -12.79 18.43
CA PRO A 204 -3.08 -11.82 19.51
C PRO A 204 -4.33 -10.92 19.45
N ARG A 205 -4.93 -10.62 20.60
CA ARG A 205 -6.08 -9.74 20.73
C ARG A 205 -5.65 -8.36 21.19
#